data_4cf9fc4565e46c56db82d99a8217aa93
#
_entry.id   4cf9fc4565e46c56db82d99a8217aa93
#
_cell.length_a   1.000
_cell.length_b   1.000
_cell.length_c   1.000
_cell.angle_alpha   90.00
_cell.angle_beta   90.00
_cell.angle_gamma   90.00
#
_symmetry.space_group_name_H-M   'P 1'
#
loop_
_entity.id
_entity.type
_entity.pdbx_description
1 polymer ?
#
loop_
_entity_poly.entity_id
_entity_poly.type
_entity_poly.pdbx_seq_one_letter_code
_entity_poly.pdbx_strand_id
1 'polypeptide(L)'
;MSNRSIHTLLKNWDEECPLTREEAVEVLSLPEEEMDSLMECAYALRTKYKGKKVSVQLLTNVRSGNCTQNCAYCAQSKDSQAEIEKYKRVSDEKLYGDNDLVDEKHLARHCIGLSGIGFSDEEIEDLADRIREMKKKDTQICCSIGFLTEKQARILKDAGLDRINHNLNSSRSFYPEICTTHTYDQRVNNIKMLQGLGFEICSGGIVGMGESKEDIVDMLMDLREINPESVPINFLLPIPGTKLADRDISELTPDYCMKVLCLARLMVPKSDIRCAAGREVYFKGLEPELFKVVDSIFASGYLTAGGQGIDDTMKMIKDAGFDGEIEST
;
A
#
# COMPACT_ATOMS: atom_id res chain seq x y z
N MET A 1 31.87 15.52 0.06
CA MET A 1 30.46 15.18 -0.26
C MET A 1 30.25 15.66 -1.68
N SER A 2 29.98 14.75 -2.60
CA SER A 2 29.82 15.06 -4.04
C SER A 2 28.48 15.77 -4.20
N ASN A 3 28.49 17.07 -4.46
CA ASN A 3 27.31 17.85 -4.82
C ASN A 3 26.97 17.49 -6.28
N ARG A 4 26.42 16.28 -6.49
CA ARG A 4 25.87 15.92 -7.79
C ARG A 4 24.61 16.75 -7.99
N SER A 5 24.52 17.50 -9.08
CA SER A 5 23.24 18.08 -9.49
C SER A 5 22.21 16.96 -9.58
N ILE A 6 21.03 17.14 -8.98
CA ILE A 6 19.96 16.15 -9.00
C ILE A 6 19.63 15.68 -10.43
N HIS A 7 19.70 16.60 -11.39
CA HIS A 7 19.56 16.31 -12.81
C HIS A 7 20.61 15.31 -13.33
N THR A 8 21.88 15.44 -12.90
CA THR A 8 22.94 14.48 -13.24
C THR A 8 22.71 13.15 -12.55
N LEU A 9 22.17 13.17 -11.33
CA LEU A 9 21.85 11.99 -10.57
C LEU A 9 20.69 11.21 -11.21
N LEU A 10 19.60 11.87 -11.61
CA LEU A 10 18.48 11.24 -12.29
C LEU A 10 18.87 10.63 -13.65
N LYS A 11 19.76 11.30 -14.42
CA LYS A 11 20.28 10.76 -15.68
C LYS A 11 21.18 9.53 -15.52
N ASN A 12 21.91 9.45 -14.41
CA ASN A 12 22.86 8.40 -14.13
C ASN A 12 22.44 7.52 -12.95
N TRP A 13 21.15 7.53 -12.62
CA TRP A 13 20.65 6.71 -11.53
C TRP A 13 20.93 5.23 -11.82
N ASP A 14 21.50 4.55 -10.85
CA ASP A 14 21.93 3.18 -10.92
C ASP A 14 21.58 2.48 -9.60
N GLU A 15 21.16 1.22 -9.65
CA GLU A 15 20.87 0.42 -8.46
C GLU A 15 22.09 0.21 -7.57
N GLU A 16 23.29 0.20 -8.16
CA GLU A 16 24.55 0.06 -7.43
C GLU A 16 24.91 1.35 -6.68
N CYS A 17 24.27 2.47 -7.04
CA CYS A 17 24.47 3.78 -6.39
C CYS A 17 23.11 4.38 -6.00
N PRO A 18 22.40 3.81 -5.01
CA PRO A 18 21.09 4.29 -4.60
C PRO A 18 21.19 5.71 -4.02
N LEU A 19 20.03 6.43 -4.06
CA LEU A 19 19.94 7.78 -3.46
C LEU A 19 20.36 7.77 -2.00
N THR A 20 21.18 8.76 -1.62
CA THR A 20 21.39 9.10 -0.20
C THR A 20 20.11 9.72 0.39
N ARG A 21 20.07 9.84 1.72
CA ARG A 21 18.95 10.48 2.41
C ARG A 21 18.74 11.91 1.94
N GLU A 22 19.82 12.69 1.84
CA GLU A 22 19.81 14.09 1.41
C GLU A 22 19.32 14.21 -0.02
N GLU A 23 19.85 13.41 -0.94
CA GLU A 23 19.39 13.37 -2.35
C GLU A 23 17.91 13.01 -2.47
N ALA A 24 17.42 12.07 -1.66
CA ALA A 24 16.01 11.70 -1.63
C ALA A 24 15.09 12.85 -1.15
N VAL A 25 15.53 13.64 -0.15
CA VAL A 25 14.82 14.84 0.30
C VAL A 25 14.82 15.93 -0.80
N GLU A 26 15.92 16.09 -1.55
CA GLU A 26 15.98 16.99 -2.69
C GLU A 26 14.97 16.60 -3.78
N VAL A 27 14.76 15.30 -4.06
CA VAL A 27 13.73 14.84 -5.02
C VAL A 27 12.35 15.35 -4.65
N LEU A 28 11.96 15.33 -3.38
CA LEU A 28 10.66 15.84 -2.93
C LEU A 28 10.55 17.37 -3.00
N SER A 29 11.67 18.06 -3.19
CA SER A 29 11.76 19.52 -3.27
C SER A 29 12.04 20.03 -4.69
N LEU A 30 12.09 19.12 -5.68
CA LEU A 30 12.34 19.50 -7.07
C LEU A 30 11.30 20.53 -7.56
N PRO A 31 11.73 21.54 -8.33
CA PRO A 31 10.82 22.47 -8.98
C PRO A 31 10.02 21.75 -10.09
N GLU A 32 8.96 22.38 -10.56
CA GLU A 32 8.04 21.81 -11.57
C GLU A 32 8.79 21.48 -12.89
N GLU A 33 9.76 22.29 -13.25
CA GLU A 33 10.55 22.15 -14.48
C GLU A 33 11.38 20.86 -14.54
N GLU A 34 11.62 20.21 -13.39
CA GLU A 34 12.38 18.95 -13.29
C GLU A 34 11.45 17.71 -13.23
N MET A 35 10.13 17.88 -13.23
CA MET A 35 9.17 16.77 -13.14
C MET A 35 9.30 15.78 -14.29
N ASP A 36 9.48 16.28 -15.52
CA ASP A 36 9.62 15.40 -16.69
C ASP A 36 10.85 14.49 -16.55
N SER A 37 11.98 15.03 -16.10
CA SER A 37 13.21 14.25 -15.88
C SER A 37 13.01 13.19 -14.78
N LEU A 38 12.31 13.54 -13.69
CA LEU A 38 11.99 12.61 -12.60
C LEU A 38 11.05 11.49 -13.09
N MET A 39 10.02 11.85 -13.84
CA MET A 39 9.06 10.91 -14.42
C MET A 39 9.73 9.95 -15.42
N GLU A 40 10.63 10.45 -16.29
CA GLU A 40 11.38 9.61 -17.23
C GLU A 40 12.25 8.59 -16.52
N CYS A 41 12.93 9.00 -15.44
CA CYS A 41 13.74 8.10 -14.62
C CYS A 41 12.88 7.01 -13.96
N ALA A 42 11.77 7.40 -13.33
CA ALA A 42 10.84 6.46 -12.70
C ALA A 42 10.21 5.50 -13.72
N TYR A 43 9.84 5.98 -14.91
CA TYR A 43 9.29 5.18 -15.99
C TYR A 43 10.29 4.17 -16.54
N ALA A 44 11.56 4.55 -16.70
CA ALA A 44 12.61 3.65 -17.12
C ALA A 44 12.77 2.47 -16.17
N LEU A 45 12.77 2.74 -14.85
CA LEU A 45 12.82 1.70 -13.82
C LEU A 45 11.58 0.81 -13.81
N ARG A 46 10.41 1.43 -13.84
CA ARG A 46 9.14 0.72 -13.91
C ARG A 46 9.12 -0.21 -15.13
N THR A 47 9.55 0.29 -16.30
CA THR A 47 9.60 -0.51 -17.53
C THR A 47 10.62 -1.65 -17.46
N LYS A 48 11.78 -1.39 -16.82
CA LYS A 48 12.84 -2.41 -16.63
C LYS A 48 12.34 -3.59 -15.80
N TYR A 49 11.58 -3.34 -14.71
CA TYR A 49 11.20 -4.37 -13.75
C TYR A 49 9.78 -4.90 -13.91
N LYS A 50 8.87 -4.11 -14.44
CA LYS A 50 7.42 -4.41 -14.48
C LYS A 50 6.84 -4.38 -15.90
N GLY A 51 7.62 -3.95 -16.89
CA GLY A 51 7.15 -3.83 -18.28
C GLY A 51 5.96 -2.87 -18.38
N LYS A 52 4.88 -3.26 -19.04
CA LYS A 52 3.63 -2.49 -19.15
C LYS A 52 2.49 -3.00 -18.25
N LYS A 53 2.77 -3.97 -17.41
CA LYS A 53 1.76 -4.63 -16.59
C LYS A 53 1.30 -3.76 -15.43
N VAL A 54 -0.01 -3.75 -15.16
CA VAL A 54 -0.64 -3.11 -13.99
C VAL A 54 -1.43 -4.16 -13.22
N SER A 55 -0.96 -4.47 -12.02
CA SER A 55 -1.57 -5.44 -11.11
C SER A 55 -2.84 -4.83 -10.49
N VAL A 56 -4.01 -5.36 -10.83
CA VAL A 56 -5.29 -4.93 -10.29
C VAL A 56 -5.73 -5.87 -9.17
N GLN A 57 -6.07 -5.32 -8.02
CA GLN A 57 -6.44 -6.09 -6.84
C GLN A 57 -7.82 -5.71 -6.35
N LEU A 58 -8.55 -6.68 -5.82
CA LEU A 58 -9.83 -6.47 -5.14
C LEU A 58 -9.62 -6.47 -3.63
N LEU A 59 -10.30 -5.59 -2.89
CA LEU A 59 -10.20 -5.51 -1.44
C LEU A 59 -11.56 -5.77 -0.79
N THR A 60 -11.63 -6.79 0.07
CA THR A 60 -12.78 -7.09 0.90
C THR A 60 -12.49 -6.76 2.36
N ASN A 61 -13.34 -5.92 2.99
CA ASN A 61 -13.28 -5.66 4.42
C ASN A 61 -13.95 -6.83 5.17
N VAL A 62 -13.15 -7.71 5.77
CA VAL A 62 -13.65 -8.95 6.41
C VAL A 62 -14.14 -8.72 7.84
N ARG A 63 -13.53 -7.76 8.55
CA ARG A 63 -13.94 -7.31 9.88
C ARG A 63 -13.86 -5.79 9.92
N SER A 64 -14.95 -5.13 10.32
CA SER A 64 -15.04 -3.67 10.33
C SER A 64 -15.35 -3.10 11.71
N GLY A 65 -14.67 -2.00 12.02
CA GLY A 65 -14.84 -1.25 13.27
C GLY A 65 -14.30 -1.97 14.51
N ASN A 66 -14.61 -1.44 15.68
CA ASN A 66 -14.27 -1.98 17.00
C ASN A 66 -12.77 -2.30 17.20
N CYS A 67 -11.87 -1.60 16.48
CA CYS A 67 -10.44 -1.71 16.71
C CYS A 67 -10.07 -1.10 18.07
N THR A 68 -9.15 -1.74 18.79
CA THR A 68 -8.67 -1.26 20.10
C THR A 68 -7.53 -0.24 19.99
N GLN A 69 -7.09 0.06 18.78
CA GLN A 69 -5.97 0.96 18.50
C GLN A 69 -6.41 2.40 18.24
N ASN A 70 -5.52 3.36 18.46
CA ASN A 70 -5.80 4.78 18.36
C ASN A 70 -5.17 5.47 17.15
N CYS A 71 -4.97 4.74 16.05
CA CYS A 71 -4.39 5.29 14.82
C CYS A 71 -5.20 6.51 14.35
N ALA A 72 -4.56 7.68 14.27
CA ALA A 72 -5.20 8.98 14.06
C ALA A 72 -5.96 9.11 12.73
N TYR A 73 -5.46 8.45 11.68
CA TYR A 73 -6.02 8.44 10.33
C TYR A 73 -7.17 7.45 10.13
N CYS A 74 -7.37 6.51 11.06
CA CYS A 74 -8.20 5.33 10.80
C CYS A 74 -9.64 5.53 11.29
N ALA A 75 -10.60 5.43 10.37
CA ALA A 75 -12.02 5.46 10.70
C ALA A 75 -12.47 4.33 11.63
N GLN A 76 -11.72 3.21 11.66
CA GLN A 76 -12.01 2.04 12.50
C GLN A 76 -11.36 2.11 13.89
N SER A 77 -10.59 3.17 14.20
CA SER A 77 -9.88 3.30 15.48
C SER A 77 -10.82 3.46 16.66
N LYS A 78 -10.35 3.12 17.88
CA LYS A 78 -11.15 3.24 19.11
C LYS A 78 -11.59 4.67 19.42
N ASP A 79 -10.79 5.65 18.98
CA ASP A 79 -11.01 7.08 19.22
C ASP A 79 -11.82 7.74 18.09
N SER A 80 -12.11 7.00 17.01
CA SER A 80 -12.86 7.51 15.85
C SER A 80 -14.36 7.62 16.16
N GLN A 81 -14.94 8.75 15.74
CA GLN A 81 -16.38 9.00 15.71
C GLN A 81 -16.95 8.87 14.28
N ALA A 82 -16.15 8.34 13.34
CA ALA A 82 -16.60 8.17 11.96
C ALA A 82 -17.79 7.22 11.86
N GLU A 83 -18.75 7.59 11.05
CA GLU A 83 -19.92 6.76 10.74
C GLU A 83 -19.52 5.68 9.72
N ILE A 84 -19.21 4.50 10.21
CA ILE A 84 -18.87 3.32 9.40
C ILE A 84 -19.73 2.15 9.82
N GLU A 85 -19.99 1.26 8.87
CA GLU A 85 -20.61 -0.02 9.19
C GLU A 85 -19.66 -0.86 10.06
N LYS A 86 -20.20 -1.47 11.15
CA LYS A 86 -19.42 -2.25 12.11
C LYS A 86 -19.93 -3.68 12.15
N TYR A 87 -19.04 -4.63 11.87
CA TYR A 87 -19.33 -6.06 11.96
C TYR A 87 -18.08 -6.85 12.36
N LYS A 88 -18.30 -7.96 13.06
CA LYS A 88 -17.22 -8.84 13.50
C LYS A 88 -16.69 -9.73 12.36
N ARG A 89 -17.55 -10.04 11.41
CA ARG A 89 -17.25 -10.95 10.30
C ARG A 89 -18.18 -10.62 9.13
N VAL A 90 -17.62 -10.49 7.94
CA VAL A 90 -18.39 -10.44 6.71
C VAL A 90 -18.99 -11.83 6.42
N SER A 91 -20.11 -11.88 5.71
CA SER A 91 -20.72 -13.16 5.31
C SER A 91 -19.80 -13.96 4.39
N ASP A 92 -19.89 -15.28 4.47
CA ASP A 92 -19.13 -16.18 3.60
C ASP A 92 -19.53 -16.00 2.13
N GLU A 93 -20.81 -15.74 1.87
CA GLU A 93 -21.33 -15.42 0.53
C GLU A 93 -20.61 -14.21 -0.09
N LYS A 94 -20.43 -13.14 0.69
CA LYS A 94 -19.70 -11.94 0.22
C LYS A 94 -18.22 -12.24 0.00
N LEU A 95 -17.56 -12.90 0.97
CA LEU A 95 -16.13 -13.17 0.88
C LEU A 95 -15.77 -14.09 -0.29
N TYR A 96 -16.52 -15.18 -0.43
CA TYR A 96 -16.27 -16.15 -1.51
C TYR A 96 -16.74 -15.64 -2.86
N GLY A 97 -17.85 -14.86 -2.90
CA GLY A 97 -18.28 -14.18 -4.12
C GLY A 97 -17.26 -13.18 -4.63
N ASP A 98 -16.60 -12.42 -3.73
CA ASP A 98 -15.49 -11.53 -4.11
C ASP A 98 -14.28 -12.33 -4.61
N ASN A 99 -13.99 -13.49 -3.99
CA ASN A 99 -12.91 -14.37 -4.46
C ASN A 99 -13.20 -14.95 -5.85
N ASP A 100 -14.46 -15.35 -6.08
CA ASP A 100 -14.91 -15.82 -7.39
C ASP A 100 -14.77 -14.73 -8.46
N LEU A 101 -15.10 -13.47 -8.10
CA LEU A 101 -14.96 -12.34 -8.99
C LEU A 101 -13.48 -12.05 -9.34
N VAL A 102 -12.56 -12.21 -8.37
CA VAL A 102 -11.11 -12.10 -8.64
C VAL A 102 -10.67 -13.13 -9.67
N ASP A 103 -11.09 -14.36 -9.52
CA ASP A 103 -10.79 -15.46 -10.44
C ASP A 103 -11.42 -15.23 -11.83
N GLU A 104 -12.73 -14.92 -11.89
CA GLU A 104 -13.49 -14.69 -13.13
C GLU A 104 -12.96 -13.49 -13.94
N LYS A 105 -12.57 -12.42 -13.26
CA LYS A 105 -12.02 -11.19 -13.88
C LYS A 105 -10.51 -11.24 -14.04
N HIS A 106 -9.90 -12.35 -13.66
CA HIS A 106 -8.45 -12.55 -13.72
C HIS A 106 -7.67 -11.40 -13.06
N LEU A 107 -8.11 -10.98 -11.88
CA LEU A 107 -7.40 -9.97 -11.10
C LEU A 107 -6.18 -10.60 -10.43
N ALA A 108 -5.15 -9.79 -10.23
CA ALA A 108 -3.88 -10.26 -9.70
C ALA A 108 -3.98 -10.84 -8.28
N ARG A 109 -4.91 -10.30 -7.44
CA ARG A 109 -4.94 -10.70 -6.02
C ARG A 109 -6.25 -10.32 -5.35
N HIS A 110 -6.70 -11.19 -4.43
CA HIS A 110 -7.73 -10.86 -3.46
C HIS A 110 -7.10 -10.35 -2.17
N CYS A 111 -7.30 -9.10 -1.84
CA CYS A 111 -6.87 -8.52 -0.57
C CYS A 111 -8.02 -8.58 0.43
N ILE A 112 -7.76 -9.08 1.64
CA ILE A 112 -8.72 -9.10 2.73
C ILE A 112 -8.22 -8.26 3.89
N GLY A 113 -9.08 -7.42 4.45
CA GLY A 113 -8.74 -6.53 5.56
C GLY A 113 -9.53 -6.84 6.83
N LEU A 114 -8.84 -6.84 7.96
CA LEU A 114 -9.44 -7.06 9.27
C LEU A 114 -9.08 -5.92 10.23
N SER A 115 -10.09 -5.27 10.80
CA SER A 115 -9.87 -4.34 11.92
C SER A 115 -9.41 -5.10 13.16
N GLY A 116 -8.45 -4.55 13.88
CA GLY A 116 -7.90 -5.15 15.11
C GLY A 116 -6.39 -5.15 15.13
N ILE A 117 -5.81 -5.45 16.29
CA ILE A 117 -4.36 -5.51 16.48
C ILE A 117 -3.88 -6.91 16.85
N GLY A 118 -4.69 -7.68 17.52
CA GLY A 118 -4.44 -9.06 17.91
C GLY A 118 -5.72 -9.87 17.81
N PHE A 119 -5.56 -11.16 17.61
CA PHE A 119 -6.63 -12.12 17.39
C PHE A 119 -6.43 -13.32 18.29
N SER A 120 -7.50 -13.97 18.74
CA SER A 120 -7.41 -15.25 19.43
C SER A 120 -6.98 -16.35 18.44
N ASP A 121 -6.47 -17.46 18.99
CA ASP A 121 -6.11 -18.61 18.15
C ASP A 121 -7.35 -19.16 17.41
N GLU A 122 -8.53 -19.10 18.03
CA GLU A 122 -9.80 -19.52 17.41
C GLU A 122 -10.20 -18.62 16.24
N GLU A 123 -10.00 -17.29 16.36
CA GLU A 123 -10.24 -16.35 15.26
C GLU A 123 -9.27 -16.58 14.09
N ILE A 124 -8.04 -16.97 14.39
CA ILE A 124 -7.01 -17.30 13.38
C ILE A 124 -7.34 -18.62 12.68
N GLU A 125 -7.81 -19.64 13.40
CA GLU A 125 -8.24 -20.90 12.79
C GLU A 125 -9.48 -20.70 11.89
N ASP A 126 -10.49 -19.92 12.33
CA ASP A 126 -11.63 -19.56 11.47
C ASP A 126 -11.17 -18.83 10.19
N LEU A 127 -10.24 -17.91 10.31
CA LEU A 127 -9.67 -17.23 9.14
C LEU A 127 -8.90 -18.20 8.24
N ALA A 128 -8.12 -19.11 8.81
CA ALA A 128 -7.37 -20.12 8.09
C ALA A 128 -8.29 -21.07 7.30
N ASP A 129 -9.40 -21.49 7.89
CA ASP A 129 -10.39 -22.32 7.19
C ASP A 129 -11.01 -21.60 5.99
N ARG A 130 -11.32 -20.31 6.15
CA ARG A 130 -11.84 -19.48 5.05
C ARG A 130 -10.78 -19.28 3.95
N ILE A 131 -9.50 -19.11 4.31
CA ILE A 131 -8.40 -19.04 3.35
C ILE A 131 -8.27 -20.35 2.59
N ARG A 132 -8.31 -21.51 3.26
CA ARG A 132 -8.29 -22.83 2.60
C ARG A 132 -9.41 -22.98 1.59
N GLU A 133 -10.61 -22.48 1.91
CA GLU A 133 -11.75 -22.50 0.99
C GLU A 133 -11.50 -21.63 -0.25
N MET A 134 -11.02 -20.39 -0.05
CA MET A 134 -10.66 -19.48 -1.15
C MET A 134 -9.54 -20.05 -2.03
N LYS A 135 -8.56 -20.73 -1.44
CA LYS A 135 -7.41 -21.35 -2.13
C LYS A 135 -7.75 -22.62 -2.90
N LYS A 136 -9.00 -23.08 -2.90
CA LYS A 136 -9.47 -24.10 -3.87
C LYS A 136 -9.41 -23.60 -5.31
N LYS A 137 -9.37 -22.30 -5.50
CA LYS A 137 -9.03 -21.63 -6.75
C LYS A 137 -7.58 -21.13 -6.72
N ASP A 138 -7.02 -20.86 -7.86
CA ASP A 138 -5.65 -20.33 -7.99
C ASP A 138 -5.59 -18.82 -7.76
N THR A 139 -6.29 -18.35 -6.73
CA THR A 139 -6.33 -16.95 -6.34
C THR A 139 -5.22 -16.64 -5.37
N GLN A 140 -4.41 -15.61 -5.67
CA GLN A 140 -3.44 -15.07 -4.73
C GLN A 140 -4.14 -14.26 -3.64
N ILE A 141 -3.82 -14.50 -2.38
CA ILE A 141 -4.49 -13.85 -1.23
C ILE A 141 -3.49 -13.00 -0.44
N CYS A 142 -3.86 -11.73 -0.23
CA CYS A 142 -3.16 -10.81 0.67
C CYS A 142 -4.04 -10.48 1.88
N CYS A 143 -3.52 -10.60 3.09
CA CYS A 143 -4.26 -10.30 4.31
C CYS A 143 -3.67 -9.07 5.03
N SER A 144 -4.51 -8.03 5.22
CA SER A 144 -4.21 -6.92 6.13
C SER A 144 -4.77 -7.25 7.51
N ILE A 145 -3.89 -7.65 8.40
CA ILE A 145 -4.21 -8.10 9.76
C ILE A 145 -3.25 -7.43 10.76
N GLY A 146 -3.62 -7.38 12.04
CA GLY A 146 -2.77 -6.82 13.08
C GLY A 146 -1.47 -7.60 13.32
N PHE A 147 -1.00 -7.62 14.55
CA PHE A 147 0.19 -8.41 14.91
C PHE A 147 -0.17 -9.89 15.00
N LEU A 148 0.70 -10.73 14.47
CA LEU A 148 0.62 -12.17 14.57
C LEU A 148 1.75 -12.69 15.45
N THR A 149 1.46 -13.69 16.26
CA THR A 149 2.49 -14.54 16.85
C THR A 149 3.03 -15.48 15.76
N GLU A 150 4.23 -16.05 15.99
CA GLU A 150 4.80 -17.02 15.05
C GLU A 150 3.88 -18.24 14.84
N LYS A 151 3.24 -18.75 15.92
CA LYS A 151 2.26 -19.82 15.83
C LYS A 151 1.10 -19.47 14.90
N GLN A 152 0.50 -18.31 15.09
CA GLN A 152 -0.63 -17.82 14.29
C GLN A 152 -0.24 -17.61 12.82
N ALA A 153 0.94 -17.05 12.58
CA ALA A 153 1.47 -16.86 11.23
C ALA A 153 1.65 -18.21 10.51
N ARG A 154 2.19 -19.23 11.19
CA ARG A 154 2.31 -20.60 10.62
C ARG A 154 0.96 -21.20 10.24
N ILE A 155 -0.06 -21.06 11.09
CA ILE A 155 -1.44 -21.53 10.79
C ILE A 155 -1.95 -20.90 9.48
N LEU A 156 -1.78 -19.58 9.31
CA LEU A 156 -2.21 -18.89 8.10
C LEU A 156 -1.35 -19.26 6.88
N LYS A 157 -0.05 -19.50 7.06
CA LYS A 157 0.85 -19.97 6.00
C LYS A 157 0.44 -21.34 5.50
N ASP A 158 0.18 -22.27 6.42
CA ASP A 158 -0.27 -23.63 6.12
C ASP A 158 -1.67 -23.65 5.47
N ALA A 159 -2.47 -22.63 5.72
CA ALA A 159 -3.76 -22.43 5.04
C ALA A 159 -3.62 -21.93 3.59
N GLY A 160 -2.41 -21.53 3.18
CA GLY A 160 -2.10 -21.05 1.84
C GLY A 160 -2.14 -19.52 1.69
N LEU A 161 -2.09 -18.75 2.78
CA LEU A 161 -1.97 -17.30 2.69
C LEU A 161 -0.63 -16.92 2.05
N ASP A 162 -0.67 -16.15 0.97
CA ASP A 162 0.51 -15.79 0.18
C ASP A 162 1.23 -14.57 0.76
N ARG A 163 0.50 -13.47 0.99
CA ARG A 163 1.06 -12.16 1.35
C ARG A 163 0.40 -11.57 2.60
N ILE A 164 1.17 -10.89 3.41
CA ILE A 164 0.65 -10.11 4.54
C ILE A 164 0.91 -8.62 4.31
N ASN A 165 -0.16 -7.82 4.44
CA ASN A 165 -0.05 -6.37 4.49
C ASN A 165 0.18 -5.92 5.94
N HIS A 166 1.33 -5.30 6.18
CA HIS A 166 1.70 -4.75 7.48
C HIS A 166 2.47 -3.45 7.29
N ASN A 167 1.74 -2.35 7.07
CA ASN A 167 2.31 -1.05 6.72
C ASN A 167 3.14 -0.44 7.85
N LEU A 168 4.24 0.24 7.51
CA LEU A 168 4.96 1.13 8.42
C LEU A 168 4.11 2.36 8.76
N ASN A 169 3.32 2.84 7.81
CA ASN A 169 2.44 4.00 7.83
C ASN A 169 3.17 5.35 7.79
N SER A 170 4.29 5.54 8.48
CA SER A 170 5.09 6.76 8.51
C SER A 170 6.54 6.45 8.92
N SER A 171 7.34 7.46 9.23
CA SER A 171 8.69 7.28 9.80
C SER A 171 8.65 6.85 11.27
N ARG A 172 9.78 6.33 11.77
CA ARG A 172 9.97 6.01 13.19
C ARG A 172 9.81 7.22 14.10
N SER A 173 10.33 8.38 13.67
CA SER A 173 10.28 9.64 14.41
C SER A 173 8.87 10.20 14.52
N PHE A 174 8.12 10.17 13.43
CA PHE A 174 6.76 10.72 13.39
C PHE A 174 5.68 9.73 13.91
N TYR A 175 6.00 8.45 14.01
CA TYR A 175 5.02 7.42 14.38
C TYR A 175 4.25 7.68 15.69
N PRO A 176 4.87 8.20 16.78
CA PRO A 176 4.16 8.52 18.02
C PRO A 176 3.05 9.57 17.88
N GLU A 177 3.12 10.44 16.87
CA GLU A 177 2.12 11.47 16.59
C GLU A 177 0.82 10.85 16.04
N ILE A 178 0.94 9.71 15.35
CA ILE A 178 -0.20 9.06 14.69
C ILE A 178 -0.73 7.84 15.43
N CYS A 179 0.06 7.21 16.31
CA CYS A 179 -0.36 6.06 17.09
C CYS A 179 0.49 5.89 18.35
N THR A 180 -0.17 5.69 19.50
CA THR A 180 0.50 5.48 20.79
C THR A 180 0.17 4.12 21.44
N THR A 181 -0.69 3.33 20.80
CA THR A 181 -1.13 2.02 21.34
C THR A 181 -0.25 0.86 20.89
N HIS A 182 0.63 1.10 19.93
CA HIS A 182 1.72 0.20 19.53
C HIS A 182 2.82 1.03 18.89
N THR A 183 4.03 0.46 18.81
CA THR A 183 5.22 1.17 18.36
C THR A 183 5.58 0.83 16.92
N TYR A 184 6.39 1.68 16.31
CA TYR A 184 7.02 1.44 15.02
C TYR A 184 7.88 0.17 15.03
N ASP A 185 8.69 -0.02 16.08
CA ASP A 185 9.56 -1.19 16.22
C ASP A 185 8.79 -2.50 16.30
N GLN A 186 7.62 -2.49 16.95
CA GLN A 186 6.75 -3.67 16.95
C GLN A 186 6.32 -4.03 15.53
N ARG A 187 6.01 -3.03 14.66
CA ARG A 187 5.69 -3.29 13.25
C ARG A 187 6.87 -3.89 12.49
N VAL A 188 8.03 -3.26 12.58
CA VAL A 188 9.26 -3.74 11.90
C VAL A 188 9.61 -5.16 12.36
N ASN A 189 9.54 -5.45 13.66
CA ASN A 189 9.84 -6.78 14.19
C ASN A 189 8.83 -7.83 13.70
N ASN A 190 7.54 -7.49 13.62
CA ASN A 190 6.52 -8.40 13.11
C ASN A 190 6.74 -8.67 11.60
N ILE A 191 7.07 -7.64 10.80
CA ILE A 191 7.45 -7.81 9.39
C ILE A 191 8.63 -8.78 9.25
N LYS A 192 9.72 -8.57 9.99
CA LYS A 192 10.92 -9.44 9.95
C LYS A 192 10.59 -10.89 10.32
N MET A 193 9.76 -11.09 11.31
CA MET A 193 9.29 -12.43 11.70
C MET A 193 8.48 -13.08 10.56
N LEU A 194 7.57 -12.35 9.94
CA LEU A 194 6.75 -12.85 8.83
C LEU A 194 7.59 -13.18 7.59
N GLN A 195 8.57 -12.34 7.24
CA GLN A 195 9.54 -12.62 6.17
C GLN A 195 10.35 -13.90 6.48
N GLY A 196 10.77 -14.08 7.73
CA GLY A 196 11.46 -15.29 8.19
C GLY A 196 10.64 -16.57 8.05
N LEU A 197 9.30 -16.46 8.00
CA LEU A 197 8.37 -17.56 7.73
C LEU A 197 8.02 -17.73 6.24
N GLY A 198 8.65 -16.94 5.36
CA GLY A 198 8.47 -17.04 3.92
C GLY A 198 7.18 -16.41 3.39
N PHE A 199 6.58 -15.47 4.12
CA PHE A 199 5.50 -14.65 3.56
C PHE A 199 6.06 -13.59 2.63
N GLU A 200 5.34 -13.32 1.53
CA GLU A 200 5.47 -12.05 0.85
C GLU A 200 4.97 -10.92 1.74
N ILE A 201 5.61 -9.77 1.67
CA ILE A 201 5.25 -8.59 2.45
C ILE A 201 4.71 -7.48 1.55
N CYS A 202 3.58 -6.90 1.96
CA CYS A 202 3.08 -5.64 1.46
C CYS A 202 3.24 -4.62 2.61
N SER A 203 4.12 -3.64 2.44
CA SER A 203 4.37 -2.62 3.46
C SER A 203 4.64 -1.27 2.82
N GLY A 204 3.98 -0.24 3.30
CA GLY A 204 4.07 1.12 2.79
C GLY A 204 3.60 2.14 3.82
N GLY A 205 3.11 3.29 3.34
CA GLY A 205 2.76 4.38 4.22
C GLY A 205 1.57 5.23 3.79
N ILE A 206 1.35 6.27 4.57
CA ILE A 206 0.34 7.30 4.35
C ILE A 206 1.06 8.65 4.36
N VAL A 207 0.82 9.45 3.32
CA VAL A 207 1.40 10.79 3.15
C VAL A 207 0.33 11.85 3.35
N GLY A 208 0.68 12.95 4.03
CA GLY A 208 -0.21 14.08 4.33
C GLY A 208 -0.77 14.09 5.75
N MET A 209 -0.24 13.28 6.67
CA MET A 209 -0.67 13.26 8.07
C MET A 209 -0.02 14.37 8.92
N GLY A 210 0.98 15.08 8.37
CA GLY A 210 1.74 16.15 9.02
C GLY A 210 3.21 15.84 9.22
N GLU A 211 3.66 14.74 8.67
CA GLU A 211 5.06 14.36 8.58
C GLU A 211 5.85 15.34 7.71
N SER A 212 7.15 15.43 7.94
CA SER A 212 8.07 16.20 7.10
C SER A 212 8.48 15.40 5.85
N LYS A 213 9.14 16.05 4.89
CA LYS A 213 9.76 15.37 3.74
C LYS A 213 10.82 14.36 4.19
N GLU A 214 11.57 14.72 5.22
CA GLU A 214 12.56 13.85 5.86
C GLU A 214 11.90 12.59 6.42
N ASP A 215 10.72 12.70 7.03
CA ASP A 215 9.96 11.55 7.53
C ASP A 215 9.51 10.62 6.40
N ILE A 216 9.05 11.17 5.27
CA ILE A 216 8.69 10.38 4.09
C ILE A 216 9.91 9.61 3.57
N VAL A 217 11.05 10.28 3.48
CA VAL A 217 12.33 9.68 3.05
C VAL A 217 12.77 8.58 4.02
N ASP A 218 12.74 8.84 5.33
CA ASP A 218 13.14 7.88 6.36
C ASP A 218 12.26 6.62 6.32
N MET A 219 10.95 6.76 6.11
CA MET A 219 10.05 5.63 5.88
C MET A 219 10.44 4.83 4.61
N LEU A 220 10.75 5.51 3.51
CA LEU A 220 11.16 4.85 2.27
C LEU A 220 12.53 4.17 2.40
N MET A 221 13.46 4.72 3.20
CA MET A 221 14.73 4.07 3.52
C MET A 221 14.53 2.79 4.32
N ASP A 222 13.66 2.81 5.33
CA ASP A 222 13.31 1.60 6.08
C ASP A 222 12.61 0.56 5.18
N LEU A 223 11.74 0.99 4.25
CA LEU A 223 11.14 0.10 3.25
C LEU A 223 12.18 -0.48 2.29
N ARG A 224 13.19 0.29 1.90
CA ARG A 224 14.32 -0.22 1.09
C ARG A 224 15.11 -1.31 1.84
N GLU A 225 15.33 -1.14 3.14
CA GLU A 225 15.99 -2.15 3.99
C GLU A 225 15.13 -3.41 4.14
N ILE A 226 13.82 -3.24 4.36
CA ILE A 226 12.85 -4.35 4.46
C ILE A 226 12.72 -5.09 3.13
N ASN A 227 12.80 -4.38 2.00
CA ASN A 227 12.64 -4.89 0.64
C ASN A 227 11.36 -5.72 0.45
N PRO A 228 10.17 -5.13 0.70
CA PRO A 228 8.90 -5.83 0.54
C PRO A 228 8.55 -6.05 -0.94
N GLU A 229 7.74 -7.05 -1.25
CA GLU A 229 7.26 -7.32 -2.61
C GLU A 229 6.32 -6.21 -3.12
N SER A 230 5.61 -5.52 -2.22
CA SER A 230 4.69 -4.44 -2.61
C SER A 230 4.74 -3.28 -1.63
N VAL A 231 4.75 -2.06 -2.16
CA VAL A 231 4.78 -0.79 -1.42
C VAL A 231 3.56 0.05 -1.76
N PRO A 232 2.48 -0.05 -0.97
CA PRO A 232 1.33 0.83 -1.11
C PRO A 232 1.64 2.22 -0.54
N ILE A 233 1.50 3.24 -1.36
CA ILE A 233 1.48 4.64 -0.94
C ILE A 233 0.03 5.11 -0.93
N ASN A 234 -0.41 5.57 0.22
CA ASN A 234 -1.71 6.18 0.43
C ASN A 234 -1.52 7.69 0.60
N PHE A 235 -2.39 8.47 0.01
CA PHE A 235 -2.49 9.89 0.29
C PHE A 235 -3.68 10.14 1.18
N LEU A 236 -3.48 10.91 2.24
CA LEU A 236 -4.50 11.11 3.27
C LEU A 236 -5.80 11.63 2.68
N LEU A 237 -6.88 10.94 3.00
CA LEU A 237 -8.24 11.42 2.83
C LEU A 237 -8.79 11.74 4.22
N PRO A 238 -8.96 13.03 4.58
CA PRO A 238 -9.53 13.40 5.86
C PRO A 238 -10.95 12.84 6.00
N ILE A 239 -11.13 11.92 6.95
CA ILE A 239 -12.43 11.27 7.17
C ILE A 239 -13.10 11.96 8.38
N PRO A 240 -14.32 12.52 8.23
CA PRO A 240 -15.06 13.10 9.33
C PRO A 240 -15.15 12.14 10.54
N GLY A 241 -14.86 12.67 11.72
CA GLY A 241 -14.86 11.89 12.96
C GLY A 241 -13.54 11.19 13.30
N THR A 242 -12.52 11.24 12.45
CA THR A 242 -11.16 10.82 12.81
C THR A 242 -10.37 11.98 13.42
N LYS A 243 -9.23 11.69 14.06
CA LYS A 243 -8.35 12.75 14.60
C LYS A 243 -7.76 13.66 13.53
N LEU A 244 -7.64 13.17 12.29
CA LEU A 244 -7.12 13.93 11.16
C LEU A 244 -8.23 14.48 10.24
N ALA A 245 -9.49 14.55 10.71
CA ALA A 245 -10.62 15.05 9.92
C ALA A 245 -10.42 16.48 9.40
N ASP A 246 -9.81 17.35 10.22
CA ASP A 246 -9.56 18.76 9.89
C ASP A 246 -8.09 19.02 9.47
N ARG A 247 -7.36 17.97 9.10
CA ARG A 247 -5.98 18.11 8.66
C ARG A 247 -5.92 18.91 7.36
N ASP A 248 -5.10 19.95 7.34
CA ASP A 248 -4.76 20.66 6.10
C ASP A 248 -3.95 19.75 5.18
N ILE A 249 -4.51 19.47 4.01
CA ILE A 249 -3.92 18.64 2.96
C ILE A 249 -3.61 19.44 1.69
N SER A 250 -3.56 20.77 1.78
CA SER A 250 -3.32 21.65 0.62
C SER A 250 -1.97 21.41 -0.07
N GLU A 251 -1.00 20.83 0.64
CA GLU A 251 0.29 20.42 0.08
C GLU A 251 0.20 19.15 -0.79
N LEU A 252 -0.85 18.32 -0.64
CA LEU A 252 -1.06 17.12 -1.45
C LEU A 252 -1.56 17.48 -2.85
N THR A 253 -0.78 18.28 -3.57
CA THR A 253 -1.05 18.53 -4.99
C THR A 253 -0.74 17.28 -5.82
N PRO A 254 -1.34 17.13 -7.02
CA PRO A 254 -1.00 16.03 -7.94
C PRO A 254 0.51 15.89 -8.17
N ASP A 255 1.21 17.00 -8.36
CA ASP A 255 2.66 17.02 -8.58
C ASP A 255 3.44 16.53 -7.38
N TYR A 256 3.08 16.98 -6.17
CA TYR A 256 3.74 16.51 -4.95
C TYR A 256 3.48 15.01 -4.71
N CYS A 257 2.25 14.57 -4.90
CA CYS A 257 1.89 13.16 -4.81
C CYS A 257 2.67 12.31 -5.85
N MET A 258 2.84 12.83 -7.07
CA MET A 258 3.63 12.17 -8.10
C MET A 258 5.12 12.11 -7.73
N LYS A 259 5.71 13.18 -7.16
CA LYS A 259 7.10 13.16 -6.66
C LYS A 259 7.31 12.07 -5.62
N VAL A 260 6.34 11.89 -4.70
CA VAL A 260 6.41 10.82 -3.69
C VAL A 260 6.39 9.43 -4.34
N LEU A 261 5.53 9.21 -5.34
CA LEU A 261 5.47 7.92 -6.06
C LEU A 261 6.74 7.66 -6.87
N CYS A 262 7.27 8.69 -7.55
CA CYS A 262 8.55 8.59 -8.25
C CYS A 262 9.68 8.25 -7.29
N LEU A 263 9.76 8.94 -6.15
CA LEU A 263 10.75 8.65 -5.13
C LEU A 263 10.63 7.22 -4.61
N ALA A 264 9.40 6.75 -4.34
CA ALA A 264 9.19 5.35 -3.93
C ALA A 264 9.72 4.38 -5.00
N ARG A 265 9.49 4.63 -6.31
CA ARG A 265 10.05 3.83 -7.40
C ARG A 265 11.57 3.84 -7.42
N LEU A 266 12.20 4.99 -7.19
CA LEU A 266 13.66 5.12 -7.13
C LEU A 266 14.26 4.40 -5.91
N MET A 267 13.57 4.41 -4.77
CA MET A 267 14.05 3.84 -3.52
C MET A 267 13.87 2.30 -3.45
N VAL A 268 12.80 1.77 -4.04
CA VAL A 268 12.46 0.34 -4.06
C VAL A 268 12.07 -0.13 -5.46
N PRO A 269 13.02 -0.12 -6.41
CA PRO A 269 12.72 -0.22 -7.85
C PRO A 269 12.09 -1.56 -8.28
N LYS A 270 12.29 -2.63 -7.51
CA LYS A 270 11.79 -3.99 -7.80
C LYS A 270 10.41 -4.27 -7.22
N SER A 271 10.02 -3.53 -6.17
CA SER A 271 8.72 -3.70 -5.53
C SER A 271 7.57 -3.24 -6.43
N ASP A 272 6.39 -3.80 -6.23
CA ASP A 272 5.16 -3.25 -6.80
C ASP A 272 4.85 -1.92 -6.11
N ILE A 273 4.91 -0.82 -6.83
CA ILE A 273 4.50 0.48 -6.29
C ILE A 273 3.00 0.63 -6.53
N ARG A 274 2.23 0.74 -5.45
CA ARG A 274 0.79 0.91 -5.52
C ARG A 274 0.40 2.32 -5.11
N CYS A 275 -0.29 3.03 -6.00
CA CYS A 275 -1.11 4.15 -5.58
C CYS A 275 -2.41 3.58 -5.00
N ALA A 276 -2.52 3.63 -3.66
CA ALA A 276 -3.65 3.05 -2.93
C ALA A 276 -4.73 4.13 -2.67
N ALA A 277 -5.07 4.42 -1.41
CA ALA A 277 -6.07 5.45 -1.12
C ALA A 277 -5.62 6.85 -1.61
N GLY A 278 -6.57 7.64 -2.11
CA GLY A 278 -6.33 8.99 -2.63
C GLY A 278 -6.15 9.05 -4.16
N ARG A 279 -5.99 7.93 -4.85
CA ARG A 279 -5.82 7.90 -6.31
C ARG A 279 -6.91 8.69 -7.03
N GLU A 280 -8.15 8.41 -6.75
CA GLU A 280 -9.31 9.02 -7.41
C GLU A 280 -9.48 10.51 -7.09
N VAL A 281 -8.82 10.99 -6.05
CA VAL A 281 -8.87 12.41 -5.64
C VAL A 281 -7.71 13.18 -6.24
N TYR A 282 -6.48 12.69 -6.10
CA TYR A 282 -5.28 13.44 -6.48
C TYR A 282 -4.83 13.22 -7.92
N PHE A 283 -5.25 12.11 -8.56
CA PHE A 283 -4.81 11.76 -9.92
C PHE A 283 -5.97 11.64 -10.93
N LYS A 284 -7.13 12.19 -10.61
CA LYS A 284 -8.27 12.17 -11.53
C LYS A 284 -7.92 12.86 -12.85
N GLY A 285 -7.97 12.10 -13.94
CA GLY A 285 -7.60 12.57 -15.27
C GLY A 285 -6.11 12.57 -15.56
N LEU A 286 -5.27 12.10 -14.63
CA LEU A 286 -3.82 11.96 -14.76
C LEU A 286 -3.38 10.47 -14.73
N GLU A 287 -4.30 9.56 -14.97
CA GLU A 287 -4.04 8.12 -14.89
C GLU A 287 -2.96 7.64 -15.87
N PRO A 288 -2.87 8.17 -17.13
CA PRO A 288 -1.80 7.79 -18.04
C PRO A 288 -0.40 8.11 -17.50
N GLU A 289 -0.25 9.26 -16.83
CA GLU A 289 0.99 9.68 -16.18
C GLU A 289 1.27 8.82 -14.94
N LEU A 290 0.24 8.56 -14.15
CA LEU A 290 0.33 7.73 -12.95
C LEU A 290 0.90 6.33 -13.28
N PHE A 291 0.41 5.69 -14.34
CA PHE A 291 0.85 4.36 -14.74
C PHE A 291 2.28 4.32 -15.32
N LYS A 292 2.88 5.45 -15.64
CA LYS A 292 4.31 5.51 -15.92
C LYS A 292 5.16 5.21 -14.67
N VAL A 293 4.61 5.39 -13.48
CA VAL A 293 5.32 5.25 -12.20
C VAL A 293 4.85 4.04 -11.42
N VAL A 294 3.52 3.87 -11.27
CA VAL A 294 2.93 2.77 -10.50
C VAL A 294 2.58 1.58 -11.38
N ASP A 295 2.58 0.41 -10.79
CA ASP A 295 2.28 -0.86 -11.45
C ASP A 295 1.24 -1.68 -10.67
N SER A 296 0.60 -1.08 -9.66
CA SER A 296 -0.47 -1.75 -8.90
C SER A 296 -1.52 -0.75 -8.42
N ILE A 297 -2.79 -1.14 -8.48
CA ILE A 297 -3.93 -0.36 -7.97
C ILE A 297 -5.01 -1.28 -7.39
N PHE A 298 -5.93 -0.69 -6.63
CA PHE A 298 -7.19 -1.36 -6.26
C PHE A 298 -8.31 -1.03 -7.25
N ALA A 299 -9.18 -2.00 -7.48
CA ALA A 299 -10.51 -1.81 -8.07
C ALA A 299 -11.59 -2.05 -7.00
N SER A 300 -12.78 -1.49 -7.22
CA SER A 300 -13.99 -1.63 -6.37
C SER A 300 -13.94 -0.97 -4.99
N GLY A 301 -12.92 -0.18 -4.67
CA GLY A 301 -12.88 0.64 -3.45
C GLY A 301 -11.86 0.20 -2.41
N TYR A 302 -12.02 0.80 -1.23
CA TYR A 302 -11.12 0.66 -0.09
C TYR A 302 -11.89 0.14 1.13
N LEU A 303 -11.24 -0.08 2.28
CA LEU A 303 -11.88 -0.66 3.46
C LEU A 303 -13.13 0.09 3.93
N THR A 304 -13.10 1.41 3.89
CA THR A 304 -14.18 2.30 4.38
C THR A 304 -14.56 3.39 3.38
N ALA A 305 -14.05 3.35 2.16
CA ALA A 305 -14.34 4.31 1.10
C ALA A 305 -14.64 3.59 -0.22
N GLY A 306 -15.50 4.18 -1.03
CA GLY A 306 -15.79 3.70 -2.39
C GLY A 306 -14.59 3.88 -3.33
N GLY A 307 -14.64 3.22 -4.49
CA GLY A 307 -13.65 3.32 -5.56
C GLY A 307 -14.27 3.01 -6.91
N GLN A 308 -13.43 3.00 -7.93
CA GLN A 308 -13.84 2.76 -9.32
C GLN A 308 -14.10 1.26 -9.55
N GLY A 309 -15.16 0.93 -10.28
CA GLY A 309 -15.50 -0.46 -10.63
C GLY A 309 -14.41 -1.17 -11.44
N ILE A 310 -14.43 -2.51 -11.42
CA ILE A 310 -13.39 -3.34 -12.07
C ILE A 310 -13.33 -3.06 -13.58
N ASP A 311 -14.46 -3.09 -14.28
CA ASP A 311 -14.49 -2.93 -15.73
C ASP A 311 -14.01 -1.54 -16.16
N ASP A 312 -14.40 -0.49 -15.43
CA ASP A 312 -13.93 0.88 -15.66
C ASP A 312 -12.43 1.01 -15.37
N THR A 313 -11.94 0.34 -14.34
CA THR A 313 -10.51 0.30 -13.98
C THR A 313 -9.69 -0.38 -15.08
N MET A 314 -10.13 -1.53 -15.57
CA MET A 314 -9.47 -2.25 -16.66
C MET A 314 -9.47 -1.45 -17.96
N LYS A 315 -10.59 -0.78 -18.26
CA LYS A 315 -10.68 0.13 -19.40
C LYS A 315 -9.70 1.30 -19.28
N MET A 316 -9.65 1.95 -18.12
CA MET A 316 -8.73 3.06 -17.82
C MET A 316 -7.26 2.67 -18.04
N ILE A 317 -6.83 1.50 -17.56
CA ILE A 317 -5.47 0.97 -17.75
C ILE A 317 -5.17 0.81 -19.23
N LYS A 318 -6.10 0.21 -19.98
CA LYS A 318 -5.95 -0.02 -21.42
C LYS A 318 -5.90 1.29 -22.21
N ASP A 319 -6.77 2.24 -21.89
CA ASP A 319 -6.82 3.56 -22.55
C ASP A 319 -5.52 4.35 -22.28
N ALA A 320 -4.87 4.14 -21.14
CA ALA A 320 -3.56 4.68 -20.81
C ALA A 320 -2.38 3.97 -21.52
N GLY A 321 -2.62 2.92 -22.31
CA GLY A 321 -1.59 2.19 -23.06
C GLY A 321 -0.82 1.16 -22.22
N PHE A 322 -1.42 0.70 -21.12
CA PHE A 322 -0.88 -0.35 -20.24
C PHE A 322 -1.76 -1.59 -20.27
N ASP A 323 -1.25 -2.68 -19.74
CA ASP A 323 -1.93 -3.96 -19.68
C ASP A 323 -2.36 -4.25 -18.24
N GLY A 324 -3.67 -4.36 -18.01
CA GLY A 324 -4.18 -4.91 -16.76
C GLY A 324 -3.80 -6.39 -16.67
N GLU A 325 -2.99 -6.75 -15.67
CA GLU A 325 -2.42 -8.09 -15.62
C GLU A 325 -3.22 -9.06 -14.78
N ILE A 326 -3.31 -10.20 -15.40
CA ILE A 326 -3.41 -11.54 -14.83
C ILE A 326 -1.99 -11.98 -14.45
N GLU A 327 -1.69 -12.21 -13.17
CA GLU A 327 -0.49 -12.99 -12.84
C GLU A 327 -0.69 -14.41 -13.41
N SER A 328 -0.14 -14.67 -14.60
CA SER A 328 0.01 -16.04 -15.09
C SER A 328 1.19 -16.66 -14.34
N THR A 329 0.90 -17.75 -13.64
CA THR A 329 1.88 -18.68 -13.02
C THR A 329 3.07 -19.00 -13.89
#